data_a7ed852b097f2b039cd89b3a28750df7
#
_entry.id   a7ed852b097f2b039cd89b3a28750df7
#
_cell.length_a   1.000
_cell.length_b   1.000
_cell.length_c   1.000
_cell.angle_alpha   90.00
_cell.angle_beta   90.00
_cell.angle_gamma   90.00
#
_symmetry.space_group_name_H-M   'P 1'
#
loop_
_entity.id
_entity.type
_entity.pdbx_description
1 polymer ?
#
loop_
_entity_poly.entity_id
_entity_poly.type
_entity_poly.pdbx_seq_one_letter_code
_entity_poly.pdbx_strand_id
1 'polypeptide(L)' 'QLSISELSAQINAFLAALPKDDRLMFVKRYWFSESISELADAFGITENNVSVRLSRIRGKLHQYLNREEANI' A
#
# COMPACT_ATOMS: atom_id res chain seq x y z
N GLN A 1 5.04 -1.48 21.19
CA GLN A 1 4.21 -2.30 20.32
C GLN A 1 2.84 -1.68 20.13
N LEU A 2 2.40 -1.58 18.90
CA LEU A 2 1.17 -0.87 18.57
C LEU A 2 -0.06 -1.74 18.76
N SER A 3 -1.15 -1.13 19.23
CA SER A 3 -2.45 -1.79 19.23
C SER A 3 -2.96 -1.87 17.78
N ILE A 4 -3.96 -2.74 17.55
CA ILE A 4 -4.58 -2.86 16.24
C ILE A 4 -5.16 -1.52 15.80
N SER A 5 -5.78 -0.79 16.73
CA SER A 5 -6.38 0.51 16.44
C SER A 5 -5.34 1.54 16.01
N GLU A 6 -4.21 1.59 16.71
CA GLU A 6 -3.12 2.49 16.36
C GLU A 6 -2.49 2.13 15.02
N LEU A 7 -2.30 0.83 14.76
CA LEU A 7 -1.76 0.35 13.50
C LEU A 7 -2.69 0.71 12.34
N SER A 8 -3.98 0.52 12.51
CA SER A 8 -4.97 0.88 11.49
C SER A 8 -4.93 2.37 11.18
N ALA A 9 -4.81 3.21 12.21
CA ALA A 9 -4.73 4.66 12.04
C ALA A 9 -3.47 5.05 11.26
N GLN A 10 -2.35 4.40 11.54
CA GLN A 10 -1.09 4.67 10.84
C GLN A 10 -1.16 4.25 9.37
N ILE A 11 -1.73 3.09 9.10
CA ILE A 11 -1.89 2.62 7.72
C ILE A 11 -2.81 3.56 6.95
N ASN A 12 -3.92 3.99 7.55
CA ASN A 12 -4.84 4.93 6.91
C ASN A 12 -4.15 6.26 6.60
N ALA A 13 -3.33 6.77 7.52
CA ALA A 13 -2.59 8.00 7.32
C ALA A 13 -1.57 7.84 6.18
N PHE A 14 -0.89 6.70 6.14
CA PHE A 14 0.06 6.39 5.06
C PHE A 14 -0.64 6.37 3.70
N LEU A 15 -1.77 5.67 3.61
CA LEU A 15 -2.52 5.57 2.36
C LEU A 15 -3.04 6.93 1.91
N ALA A 16 -3.48 7.76 2.84
CA ALA A 16 -3.98 9.09 2.51
C ALA A 16 -2.89 9.98 1.90
N ALA A 17 -1.63 9.73 2.24
CA ALA A 17 -0.50 10.49 1.71
C ALA A 17 0.01 9.99 0.37
N LEU A 18 -0.43 8.79 -0.07
CA LEU A 18 0.00 8.25 -1.36
C LEU A 18 -0.70 8.95 -2.52
N PRO A 19 -0.06 9.00 -3.69
CA PRO A 19 -0.76 9.39 -4.92
C PRO A 19 -2.02 8.53 -5.11
N LYS A 20 -3.03 9.12 -5.73
CA LYS A 20 -4.34 8.48 -5.87
C LYS A 20 -4.27 7.07 -6.48
N ASP A 21 -3.51 6.92 -7.56
CA ASP A 21 -3.44 5.64 -8.26
C ASP A 21 -2.73 4.58 -7.42
N ASP A 22 -1.67 4.96 -6.71
CA ASP A 22 -0.96 4.03 -5.82
C ASP A 22 -1.85 3.57 -4.69
N ARG A 23 -2.58 4.50 -4.08
CA ARG A 23 -3.53 4.18 -3.01
C ARG A 23 -4.60 3.23 -3.50
N LEU A 24 -5.18 3.53 -4.65
CA LEU A 24 -6.24 2.71 -5.23
C LEU A 24 -5.73 1.30 -5.56
N MET A 25 -4.56 1.20 -6.15
CA MET A 25 -3.94 -0.08 -6.49
C MET A 25 -3.70 -0.92 -5.24
N PHE A 26 -3.16 -0.31 -4.19
CA PHE A 26 -2.86 -0.99 -2.92
C PHE A 26 -4.15 -1.51 -2.27
N VAL A 27 -5.19 -0.67 -2.20
CA VAL A 27 -6.46 -1.04 -1.60
C VAL A 27 -7.12 -2.17 -2.39
N LYS A 28 -7.14 -2.08 -3.70
CA LYS A 28 -7.72 -3.14 -4.55
C LYS A 28 -7.01 -4.47 -4.34
N ARG A 29 -5.68 -4.43 -4.24
CA ARG A 29 -4.89 -5.66 -4.07
C ARG A 29 -5.11 -6.30 -2.71
N TYR A 30 -5.09 -5.52 -1.65
CA TYR A 30 -5.04 -6.06 -0.30
C TYR A 30 -6.38 -6.09 0.42
N TRP A 31 -7.31 -5.22 0.07
CA TRP A 31 -8.66 -5.24 0.65
C TRP A 31 -9.65 -6.02 -0.20
N PHE A 32 -9.51 -5.91 -1.52
CA PHE A 32 -10.46 -6.55 -2.43
C PHE A 32 -9.90 -7.78 -3.11
N SER A 33 -8.67 -8.16 -2.79
CA SER A 33 -8.03 -9.39 -3.29
C SER A 33 -7.98 -9.47 -4.82
N GLU A 34 -7.87 -8.34 -5.49
CA GLU A 34 -7.75 -8.34 -6.96
C GLU A 34 -6.40 -8.90 -7.38
N SER A 35 -6.40 -9.65 -8.46
CA SER A 35 -5.18 -10.24 -8.99
C SER A 35 -4.30 -9.20 -9.66
N ILE A 36 -3.02 -9.54 -9.83
CA ILE A 36 -2.08 -8.69 -10.56
C ILE A 36 -2.58 -8.45 -11.98
N SER A 37 -3.13 -9.49 -12.62
CA SER A 37 -3.69 -9.39 -13.96
C SER A 37 -4.87 -8.41 -14.01
N GLU A 38 -5.78 -8.50 -13.04
CA GLU A 38 -6.92 -7.59 -12.95
C GLU A 38 -6.48 -6.15 -12.77
N LEU A 39 -5.47 -5.93 -11.92
CA LEU A 39 -4.93 -4.59 -11.70
C LEU A 39 -4.25 -4.04 -12.94
N ALA A 40 -3.50 -4.88 -13.65
CA ALA A 40 -2.86 -4.48 -14.90
C ALA A 40 -3.89 -4.00 -15.92
N ASP A 41 -4.98 -4.75 -16.06
CA ASP A 41 -6.06 -4.37 -16.97
C ASP A 41 -6.73 -3.07 -16.54
N ALA A 42 -7.03 -2.94 -15.24
CA ALA A 42 -7.73 -1.77 -14.71
C ALA A 42 -6.92 -0.49 -14.88
N PHE A 43 -5.59 -0.57 -14.70
CA PHE A 43 -4.73 0.61 -14.78
C PHE A 43 -4.07 0.80 -16.16
N GLY A 44 -4.29 -0.15 -17.09
CA GLY A 44 -3.72 -0.05 -18.43
C GLY A 44 -2.20 -0.16 -18.46
N ILE A 45 -1.63 -0.96 -17.58
CA ILE A 45 -0.17 -1.18 -17.49
C ILE A 45 0.12 -2.68 -17.48
N THR A 46 1.41 -3.03 -17.55
CA THR A 46 1.80 -4.44 -17.53
C THR A 46 1.72 -5.01 -16.12
N GLU A 47 1.62 -6.34 -16.03
CA GLU A 47 1.66 -7.03 -14.74
C GLU A 47 2.97 -6.77 -14.01
N ASN A 48 4.08 -6.70 -14.75
CA ASN A 48 5.37 -6.38 -14.15
C ASN A 48 5.35 -4.99 -13.50
N ASN A 49 4.75 -4.01 -14.17
CA ASN A 49 4.63 -2.67 -13.62
C ASN A 49 3.79 -2.65 -12.35
N VAL A 50 2.69 -3.42 -12.33
CA VAL A 50 1.86 -3.56 -11.12
C VAL A 50 2.71 -4.12 -9.97
N SER A 51 3.43 -5.21 -10.23
CA SER A 51 4.26 -5.87 -9.21
C SER A 51 5.34 -4.93 -8.66
N VAL A 52 6.01 -4.19 -9.53
CA VAL A 52 7.03 -3.23 -9.12
C VAL A 52 6.43 -2.12 -8.27
N ARG A 53 5.29 -1.56 -8.69
CA ARG A 53 4.63 -0.48 -7.94
C ARG A 53 4.17 -0.96 -6.57
N LEU A 54 3.55 -2.13 -6.49
CA LEU A 54 3.13 -2.69 -5.20
C LEU A 54 4.31 -2.94 -4.29
N SER A 55 5.42 -3.44 -4.83
CA SER A 55 6.63 -3.66 -4.05
C SER A 55 7.17 -2.35 -3.47
N ARG A 56 7.16 -1.28 -4.27
CA ARG A 56 7.59 0.05 -3.80
C ARG A 56 6.68 0.57 -2.70
N ILE A 57 5.37 0.39 -2.85
CA ILE A 57 4.41 0.85 -1.85
C ILE A 57 4.61 0.09 -0.54
N ARG A 58 4.80 -1.24 -0.61
CA ARG A 58 5.08 -2.04 0.58
C ARG A 58 6.37 -1.61 1.26
N GLY A 59 7.40 -1.30 0.48
CA GLY A 59 8.65 -0.81 1.03
C GLY A 59 8.49 0.51 1.76
N LYS A 60 7.73 1.43 1.18
CA LYS A 60 7.44 2.72 1.81
C LYS A 60 6.64 2.54 3.10
N LEU A 61 5.66 1.65 3.09
CA LEU A 61 4.85 1.36 4.27
C LEU A 61 5.72 0.78 5.38
N HIS A 62 6.60 -0.14 5.04
CA HIS A 62 7.52 -0.75 6.01
C HIS A 62 8.41 0.31 6.66
N GLN A 63 8.97 1.21 5.86
CA GLN A 63 9.78 2.32 6.38
C GLN A 63 8.96 3.26 7.25
N TYR A 64 7.75 3.56 6.83
CA TYR A 64 6.86 4.44 7.58
C TYR A 64 6.55 3.85 8.97
N LEU A 65 6.21 2.57 9.03
CA LEU A 65 5.90 1.91 10.28
C LEU A 65 7.13 1.81 11.19
N ASN A 66 8.28 1.50 10.63
CA ASN A 66 9.53 1.45 11.40
C ASN A 66 9.91 2.81 11.97
N ARG A 67 9.69 3.88 11.20
CA ARG A 67 9.97 5.23 11.67
C ARG A 67 9.07 5.62 12.83
N GLU A 68 7.79 5.26 12.75
CA GLU A 68 6.85 5.53 13.84
C GLU A 68 7.23 4.77 15.10
N GLU A 69 7.63 3.51 14.95
CA GLU A 69 8.10 2.72 16.10
C GLU A 69 9.36 3.32 16.73
N ALA A 70 10.27 3.80 15.90
CA ALA A 70 11.52 4.38 16.39
C ALA A 70 11.31 5.66 17.18
N ASN A 71 10.19 6.35 16.97
CA ASN A 71 9.87 7.59 17.66
C ASN A 71 9.15 7.36 19.01
N ILE A 72 8.84 6.12 19.31
CA ILE A 72 8.21 5.76 20.57
C ILE A 72 9.29 5.38 21.60
#